data_e79b74ef14cf3b766a01eedb91ca6c7d
#
_entry.id   e79b74ef14cf3b766a01eedb91ca6c7d
#
_cell.length_a   1.000
_cell.length_b   1.000
_cell.length_c   1.000
_cell.angle_alpha   90.00
_cell.angle_beta   90.00
_cell.angle_gamma   90.00
#
_symmetry.space_group_name_H-M   'P 1'
#
loop_
_entity.id
_entity.type
_entity.pdbx_description
1 polymer ?
#
loop_
_entity_poly.entity_id
_entity_poly.type
_entity_poly.pdbx_seq_one_letter_code
_entity_poly.pdbx_strand_id
1 'polypeptide(L)'
;MSVQPSLGKLVYRHDLTPDLAIIRIQPSDGSPVPDFRPGQFVTLGLKLDGEDKITNRAYSLSSPPEEKRYFELYIKWAQEPVPGKFTTALFDMKEGDELYWRKPAGAFTMEDKKADGTSDERTLVLVASGTGLAPFVAYVLHLRAIGSKRRIALLHGARNAKELGYRDLFERLAKENSDFIYLPTISRPHEPGSEGWTGHTGRVESLLVPKSDGVSELERALGNRVAPENSFFHICGYSGTIDNVISILQPLGFVSNRNKRKDGSFDIKVETYG
;
A
#
# COMPACT_ATOMS: atom_id res chain seq x y z
N MET A 1 -18.67 25.28 4.14
CA MET A 1 -18.37 25.09 5.57
C MET A 1 -17.15 24.21 5.67
N SER A 2 -16.03 24.67 6.24
CA SER A 2 -14.86 23.83 6.47
C SER A 2 -15.23 22.82 7.56
N VAL A 3 -15.20 21.53 7.23
CA VAL A 3 -15.40 20.45 8.20
C VAL A 3 -14.28 20.58 9.24
N GLN A 4 -14.64 20.81 10.49
CA GLN A 4 -13.66 20.85 11.57
C GLN A 4 -12.99 19.48 11.70
N PRO A 5 -11.67 19.41 11.95
CA PRO A 5 -10.99 18.15 12.18
C PRO A 5 -11.45 17.54 13.49
N SER A 6 -11.56 16.23 13.53
CA SER A 6 -11.84 15.46 14.75
C SER A 6 -10.55 15.20 15.52
N LEU A 7 -10.64 15.00 16.84
CA LEU A 7 -9.50 14.56 17.64
C LEU A 7 -9.38 13.03 17.63
N GLY A 8 -8.15 12.55 17.58
CA GLY A 8 -7.79 11.16 17.72
C GLY A 8 -6.59 11.01 18.63
N LYS A 9 -6.38 9.80 19.13
CA LYS A 9 -5.31 9.45 20.04
C LYS A 9 -4.45 8.34 19.42
N LEU A 10 -3.13 8.50 19.49
CA LEU A 10 -2.18 7.43 19.17
C LEU A 10 -2.31 6.33 20.24
N VAL A 11 -2.81 5.16 19.87
CA VAL A 11 -3.08 4.05 20.83
C VAL A 11 -2.16 2.86 20.63
N TYR A 12 -1.36 2.85 19.58
CA TYR A 12 -0.41 1.79 19.31
C TYR A 12 0.69 2.30 18.38
N ARG A 13 1.91 1.88 18.66
CA ARG A 13 3.07 2.10 17.81
C ARG A 13 3.99 0.88 17.81
N HIS A 14 4.37 0.44 16.63
CA HIS A 14 5.36 -0.62 16.44
C HIS A 14 6.39 -0.16 15.41
N ASP A 15 7.62 0.07 15.88
CA ASP A 15 8.73 0.46 15.02
C ASP A 15 9.40 -0.79 14.42
N LEU A 16 9.38 -0.90 13.10
CA LEU A 16 10.11 -1.94 12.36
C LEU A 16 11.58 -1.56 12.20
N THR A 17 11.81 -0.26 11.94
CA THR A 17 13.14 0.38 11.91
C THR A 17 13.02 1.75 12.58
N PRO A 18 14.12 2.47 12.86
CA PRO A 18 14.05 3.80 13.47
C PRO A 18 13.22 4.82 12.66
N ASP A 19 13.03 4.57 11.36
CA ASP A 19 12.34 5.47 10.44
C ASP A 19 11.07 4.86 9.80
N LEU A 20 10.62 3.67 10.24
CA LEU A 20 9.47 2.96 9.67
C LEU A 20 8.62 2.34 10.77
N ALA A 21 7.36 2.72 10.84
CA ALA A 21 6.46 2.29 11.91
C ALA A 21 5.04 1.95 11.40
N ILE A 22 4.38 1.08 12.18
CA ILE A 22 2.93 0.88 12.13
C ILE A 22 2.35 1.61 13.34
N ILE A 23 1.37 2.48 13.10
CA ILE A 23 0.67 3.21 14.14
C ILE A 23 -0.84 3.01 14.05
N ARG A 24 -1.54 3.16 15.19
CA ARG A 24 -3.01 3.15 15.26
C ARG A 24 -3.52 4.40 15.91
N ILE A 25 -4.49 5.02 15.27
CA ILE A 25 -5.16 6.24 15.74
C ILE A 25 -6.63 5.90 16.03
N GLN A 26 -7.06 6.11 17.26
CA GLN A 26 -8.45 5.93 17.67
C GLN A 26 -9.13 7.30 17.80
N PRO A 27 -10.42 7.45 17.39
CA PRO A 27 -11.19 8.66 17.71
C PRO A 27 -11.22 8.91 19.21
N SER A 28 -10.89 10.15 19.65
CA SER A 28 -10.79 10.47 21.10
C SER A 28 -12.14 10.45 21.83
N ASP A 29 -13.25 10.63 21.10
CA ASP A 29 -14.60 10.57 21.62
C ASP A 29 -15.15 9.14 21.78
N GLY A 30 -14.34 8.12 21.44
CA GLY A 30 -14.74 6.71 21.48
C GLY A 30 -15.69 6.28 20.37
N SER A 31 -16.01 7.16 19.42
CA SER A 31 -16.82 6.82 18.25
C SER A 31 -16.13 5.79 17.36
N PRO A 32 -16.88 4.95 16.63
CA PRO A 32 -16.29 4.06 15.65
C PRO A 32 -15.67 4.86 14.50
N VAL A 33 -14.63 4.29 13.90
CA VAL A 33 -14.05 4.79 12.66
C VAL A 33 -15.14 4.87 11.59
N PRO A 34 -15.27 6.01 10.87
CA PRO A 34 -16.25 6.16 9.79
C PRO A 34 -16.08 5.11 8.70
N ASP A 35 -17.12 4.86 7.94
CA ASP A 35 -17.05 4.00 6.77
C ASP A 35 -16.08 4.57 5.73
N PHE A 36 -15.30 3.67 5.13
CA PHE A 36 -14.40 3.99 4.04
C PHE A 36 -14.24 2.78 3.11
N ARG A 37 -13.65 3.00 1.95
CA ARG A 37 -13.31 1.93 1.00
C ARG A 37 -11.81 1.61 1.10
N PRO A 38 -11.40 0.33 0.97
CA PRO A 38 -9.98 -0.01 0.92
C PRO A 38 -9.24 0.83 -0.12
N GLY A 39 -8.04 1.30 0.22
CA GLY A 39 -7.24 2.19 -0.62
C GLY A 39 -7.46 3.69 -0.39
N GLN A 40 -8.44 4.07 0.44
CA GLN A 40 -8.59 5.45 0.86
C GLN A 40 -7.53 5.84 1.89
N PHE A 41 -7.29 7.14 2.04
CA PHE A 41 -6.40 7.73 3.02
C PHE A 41 -7.16 8.49 4.10
N VAL A 42 -6.56 8.63 5.26
CA VAL A 42 -6.95 9.59 6.29
C VAL A 42 -6.00 10.77 6.27
N THR A 43 -6.51 11.99 6.50
CA THR A 43 -5.65 13.16 6.69
C THR A 43 -5.40 13.34 8.17
N LEU A 44 -4.14 13.24 8.60
CA LEU A 44 -3.71 13.57 9.96
C LEU A 44 -3.31 15.04 10.04
N GLY A 45 -3.55 15.67 11.17
CA GLY A 45 -3.22 17.05 11.47
C GLY A 45 -2.45 17.20 12.78
N LEU A 46 -1.37 17.97 12.76
CA LEU A 46 -0.58 18.31 13.94
C LEU A 46 -0.41 19.84 14.02
N LYS A 47 -0.40 20.35 15.25
CA LYS A 47 0.06 21.71 15.52
C LYS A 47 1.57 21.64 15.73
N LEU A 48 2.32 22.11 14.75
CA LEU A 48 3.79 22.09 14.80
C LEU A 48 4.31 23.31 15.58
N ASP A 49 5.47 23.14 16.20
CA ASP A 49 6.12 24.21 16.94
C ASP A 49 6.37 25.45 16.08
N GLY A 50 5.98 26.62 16.59
CA GLY A 50 6.07 27.90 15.88
C GLY A 50 5.04 28.10 14.76
N GLU A 51 4.06 27.20 14.60
CA GLU A 51 2.98 27.32 13.61
C GLU A 51 1.63 27.60 14.30
N ASP A 52 0.91 28.63 13.85
CA ASP A 52 -0.43 28.95 14.36
C ASP A 52 -1.52 28.03 13.81
N LYS A 53 -1.25 27.36 12.69
CA LYS A 53 -2.20 26.53 11.95
C LYS A 53 -1.84 25.05 12.06
N ILE A 54 -2.88 24.21 12.00
CA ILE A 54 -2.72 22.76 11.90
C ILE A 54 -2.13 22.44 10.52
N THR A 55 -0.95 21.82 10.53
CA THR A 55 -0.37 21.21 9.33
C THR A 55 -0.99 19.85 9.10
N ASN A 56 -1.36 19.55 7.86
CA ASN A 56 -2.07 18.34 7.50
C ASN A 56 -1.26 17.48 6.51
N ARG A 57 -1.31 16.14 6.66
CA ARG A 57 -0.73 15.16 5.73
C ARG A 57 -1.67 13.98 5.55
N ALA A 58 -1.75 13.50 4.32
CA ALA A 58 -2.54 12.32 3.96
C ALA A 58 -1.71 11.05 4.14
N TYR A 59 -2.34 10.00 4.69
CA TYR A 59 -1.75 8.67 4.86
C TYR A 59 -2.75 7.61 4.46
N SER A 60 -2.36 6.73 3.54
CA SER A 60 -3.20 5.60 3.14
C SER A 60 -3.45 4.67 4.32
N LEU A 61 -4.70 4.22 4.43
CA LEU A 61 -5.13 3.32 5.48
C LEU A 61 -4.60 1.90 5.20
N SER A 62 -3.99 1.28 6.21
CA SER A 62 -3.61 -0.13 6.19
C SER A 62 -4.61 -1.02 6.93
N SER A 63 -5.45 -0.48 7.82
CA SER A 63 -6.60 -1.21 8.36
C SER A 63 -7.68 -1.44 7.31
N PRO A 64 -8.39 -2.58 7.35
CA PRO A 64 -9.56 -2.80 6.49
C PRO A 64 -10.78 -2.01 7.02
N PRO A 65 -11.81 -1.77 6.17
CA PRO A 65 -13.03 -1.05 6.60
C PRO A 65 -13.82 -1.74 7.73
N GLU A 66 -13.62 -3.03 7.92
CA GLU A 66 -14.20 -3.84 9.00
C GLU A 66 -13.63 -3.51 10.38
N GLU A 67 -12.40 -2.97 10.43
CA GLU A 67 -11.81 -2.48 11.69
C GLU A 67 -12.43 -1.12 12.06
N LYS A 68 -13.25 -1.10 13.10
CA LYS A 68 -14.01 0.07 13.53
C LYS A 68 -13.43 0.79 14.75
N ARG A 69 -12.39 0.23 15.37
CA ARG A 69 -11.80 0.78 16.60
C ARG A 69 -10.76 1.86 16.32
N TYR A 70 -10.00 1.72 15.23
CA TYR A 70 -8.86 2.59 14.92
C TYR A 70 -8.58 2.66 13.42
N PHE A 71 -7.91 3.71 12.99
CA PHE A 71 -7.18 3.76 11.73
C PHE A 71 -5.79 3.16 11.94
N GLU A 72 -5.36 2.22 11.11
CA GLU A 72 -3.98 1.74 11.09
C GLU A 72 -3.25 2.33 9.89
N LEU A 73 -2.01 2.76 10.12
CA LEU A 73 -1.17 3.43 9.13
C LEU A 73 0.22 2.79 9.13
N TYR A 74 0.79 2.66 7.95
CA TYR A 74 2.17 2.21 7.73
C TYR A 74 2.97 3.38 7.19
N ILE A 75 3.83 3.97 8.03
CA ILE A 75 4.42 5.28 7.80
C ILE A 75 5.94 5.23 7.85
N LYS A 76 6.59 6.06 7.03
CA LYS A 76 8.03 6.27 7.05
C LYS A 76 8.35 7.71 7.44
N TRP A 77 9.33 7.88 8.30
CA TRP A 77 9.88 9.19 8.63
C TRP A 77 10.68 9.70 7.43
N ALA A 78 10.23 10.80 6.83
CA ALA A 78 10.94 11.47 5.76
C ALA A 78 12.15 12.23 6.33
N GLN A 79 13.35 11.74 6.04
CA GLN A 79 14.62 12.31 6.55
C GLN A 79 15.40 13.07 5.47
N GLU A 80 15.21 12.74 4.21
CA GLU A 80 15.97 13.26 3.07
C GLU A 80 15.10 14.17 2.18
N PRO A 81 15.64 15.26 1.58
CA PRO A 81 16.97 15.85 1.79
C PRO A 81 17.13 16.59 3.11
N VAL A 82 16.03 16.85 3.81
CA VAL A 82 15.95 17.38 5.19
C VAL A 82 14.78 16.72 5.91
N PRO A 83 14.87 16.55 7.25
CA PRO A 83 13.77 15.95 8.00
C PRO A 83 12.46 16.70 7.80
N GLY A 84 11.42 15.99 7.39
CA GLY A 84 10.08 16.54 7.22
C GLY A 84 9.49 16.91 8.58
N LYS A 85 9.18 18.19 8.81
CA LYS A 85 8.65 18.69 10.10
C LYS A 85 7.48 17.87 10.62
N PHE A 86 6.51 17.53 9.76
CA PHE A 86 5.31 16.80 10.16
C PHE A 86 5.65 15.36 10.57
N THR A 87 6.43 14.63 9.76
CA THR A 87 6.79 13.24 10.07
C THR A 87 7.72 13.17 11.27
N THR A 88 8.59 14.17 11.49
CA THR A 88 9.38 14.28 12.72
C THR A 88 8.48 14.39 13.94
N ALA A 89 7.56 15.36 13.96
CA ALA A 89 6.60 15.52 15.06
C ALA A 89 5.75 14.26 15.27
N LEU A 90 5.33 13.59 14.19
CA LEU A 90 4.57 12.35 14.30
C LEU A 90 5.40 11.20 14.90
N PHE A 91 6.70 11.12 14.58
CA PHE A 91 7.60 10.12 15.14
C PHE A 91 8.04 10.42 16.58
N ASP A 92 7.98 11.67 17.03
CA ASP A 92 8.22 12.06 18.42
C ASP A 92 7.02 11.76 19.35
N MET A 93 5.81 11.52 18.78
CA MET A 93 4.60 11.20 19.54
C MET A 93 4.72 9.85 20.24
N LYS A 94 4.07 9.77 21.41
CA LYS A 94 3.96 8.58 22.24
C LYS A 94 2.52 8.09 22.29
N GLU A 95 2.31 6.84 22.65
CA GLU A 95 0.97 6.32 22.93
C GLU A 95 0.30 7.18 24.01
N GLY A 96 -0.93 7.59 23.73
CA GLY A 96 -1.71 8.53 24.54
C GLY A 96 -1.75 9.96 24.01
N ASP A 97 -0.81 10.37 23.16
CA ASP A 97 -0.79 11.71 22.57
C ASP A 97 -1.93 11.91 21.57
N GLU A 98 -2.42 13.16 21.50
CA GLU A 98 -3.54 13.53 20.66
C GLU A 98 -3.08 14.21 19.35
N LEU A 99 -3.85 13.95 18.29
CA LEU A 99 -3.69 14.56 16.98
C LEU A 99 -5.05 14.78 16.32
N TYR A 100 -5.09 15.57 15.28
CA TYR A 100 -6.30 15.78 14.50
C TYR A 100 -6.38 14.79 13.34
N TRP A 101 -7.61 14.44 12.95
CA TRP A 101 -7.85 13.64 11.75
C TRP A 101 -9.08 14.15 11.00
N ARG A 102 -9.15 13.85 9.71
CA ARG A 102 -10.32 14.13 8.86
C ARG A 102 -10.85 12.82 8.28
N LYS A 103 -12.13 12.80 7.94
CA LYS A 103 -12.78 11.62 7.35
C LYS A 103 -11.97 11.06 6.18
N PRO A 104 -11.92 9.72 6.02
CA PRO A 104 -11.26 9.08 4.90
C PRO A 104 -11.74 9.60 3.55
N ALA A 105 -10.81 9.73 2.61
CA ALA A 105 -11.03 10.20 1.25
C ALA A 105 -10.07 9.51 0.28
N GLY A 106 -10.18 9.81 -1.01
CA GLY A 106 -9.28 9.28 -2.04
C GLY A 106 -9.99 8.41 -3.06
N ALA A 107 -9.41 8.34 -4.25
CA ALA A 107 -9.94 7.62 -5.40
C ALA A 107 -9.16 6.34 -5.76
N PHE A 108 -8.08 6.05 -5.04
CA PHE A 108 -7.28 4.82 -5.23
C PHE A 108 -7.96 3.63 -4.57
N THR A 109 -9.23 3.43 -4.87
CA THR A 109 -10.00 2.30 -4.37
C THR A 109 -9.89 1.11 -5.29
N MET A 110 -10.13 -0.09 -4.73
CA MET A 110 -10.12 -1.31 -5.50
C MET A 110 -11.18 -1.28 -6.62
N GLU A 111 -10.78 -1.75 -7.80
CA GLU A 111 -11.71 -1.98 -8.91
C GLU A 111 -12.21 -3.43 -8.85
N ASP A 112 -13.51 -3.59 -8.70
CA ASP A 112 -14.21 -4.88 -8.63
C ASP A 112 -15.14 -5.10 -9.83
N LYS A 113 -15.26 -4.08 -10.70
CA LYS A 113 -16.09 -4.10 -11.91
C LYS A 113 -15.31 -3.61 -13.12
N LYS A 114 -15.61 -4.21 -14.25
CA LYS A 114 -15.17 -3.74 -15.56
C LYS A 114 -15.99 -2.53 -16.01
N ALA A 115 -15.57 -1.88 -17.11
CA ALA A 115 -16.28 -0.71 -17.69
C ALA A 115 -17.72 -1.01 -18.09
N ASP A 116 -18.04 -2.25 -18.46
CA ASP A 116 -19.37 -2.73 -18.77
C ASP A 116 -20.26 -3.04 -17.55
N GLY A 117 -19.71 -2.85 -16.32
CA GLY A 117 -20.41 -3.11 -15.06
C GLY A 117 -20.37 -4.57 -14.59
N THR A 118 -19.78 -5.49 -15.35
CA THR A 118 -19.60 -6.88 -14.92
C THR A 118 -18.52 -7.01 -13.88
N SER A 119 -18.54 -8.10 -13.08
CA SER A 119 -17.48 -8.39 -12.10
C SER A 119 -16.14 -8.58 -12.80
N ASP A 120 -15.08 -8.01 -12.21
CA ASP A 120 -13.72 -8.17 -12.69
C ASP A 120 -13.04 -9.35 -11.99
N GLU A 121 -13.06 -10.51 -12.64
CA GLU A 121 -12.48 -11.76 -12.14
C GLU A 121 -10.99 -11.92 -12.45
N ARG A 122 -10.37 -10.93 -13.10
CA ARG A 122 -8.93 -10.95 -13.37
C ARG A 122 -8.13 -11.05 -12.08
N THR A 123 -6.97 -11.72 -12.15
CA THR A 123 -6.01 -11.72 -11.03
C THR A 123 -5.69 -10.27 -10.65
N LEU A 124 -5.87 -9.93 -9.39
CA LEU A 124 -5.50 -8.64 -8.84
C LEU A 124 -4.02 -8.64 -8.48
N VAL A 125 -3.21 -7.96 -9.29
CA VAL A 125 -1.76 -7.82 -9.06
C VAL A 125 -1.49 -6.51 -8.35
N LEU A 126 -1.02 -6.60 -7.11
CA LEU A 126 -0.70 -5.47 -6.24
C LEU A 126 0.81 -5.26 -6.23
N VAL A 127 1.29 -4.11 -6.69
CA VAL A 127 2.73 -3.79 -6.74
C VAL A 127 3.03 -2.67 -5.75
N ALA A 128 3.70 -3.00 -4.66
CA ALA A 128 4.04 -2.11 -3.56
C ALA A 128 5.53 -1.79 -3.52
N SER A 129 5.88 -0.52 -3.35
CA SER A 129 7.23 -0.08 -3.03
C SER A 129 7.23 0.72 -1.73
N GLY A 130 7.97 0.23 -0.72
CA GLY A 130 8.04 0.86 0.60
C GLY A 130 6.65 0.99 1.25
N THR A 131 6.32 2.17 1.76
CA THR A 131 5.00 2.43 2.39
C THR A 131 3.82 2.44 1.42
N GLY A 132 4.06 2.35 0.11
CA GLY A 132 3.03 2.03 -0.89
C GLY A 132 2.32 0.70 -0.64
N LEU A 133 2.79 -0.09 0.30
CA LEU A 133 2.13 -1.28 0.78
C LEU A 133 0.81 -0.97 1.53
N ALA A 134 0.70 0.17 2.21
CA ALA A 134 -0.41 0.47 3.12
C ALA A 134 -1.81 0.20 2.51
N PRO A 135 -2.19 0.75 1.33
CA PRO A 135 -3.51 0.49 0.76
C PRO A 135 -3.74 -0.99 0.43
N PHE A 136 -2.68 -1.74 0.13
CA PHE A 136 -2.78 -3.16 -0.23
C PHE A 136 -2.94 -4.07 0.98
N VAL A 137 -2.45 -3.68 2.16
CA VAL A 137 -2.81 -4.35 3.42
C VAL A 137 -4.33 -4.30 3.61
N ALA A 138 -4.92 -3.10 3.47
CA ALA A 138 -6.37 -2.93 3.57
C ALA A 138 -7.13 -3.73 2.50
N TYR A 139 -6.66 -3.78 1.25
CA TYR A 139 -7.27 -4.57 0.18
C TYR A 139 -7.31 -6.06 0.53
N VAL A 140 -6.15 -6.61 0.88
CA VAL A 140 -6.02 -8.05 1.17
C VAL A 140 -6.90 -8.43 2.37
N LEU A 141 -6.83 -7.68 3.46
CA LEU A 141 -7.61 -7.95 4.67
C LEU A 141 -9.12 -7.83 4.42
N HIS A 142 -9.55 -6.80 3.68
CA HIS A 142 -10.96 -6.63 3.30
C HIS A 142 -11.47 -7.82 2.46
N LEU A 143 -10.73 -8.18 1.40
CA LEU A 143 -11.14 -9.30 0.54
C LEU A 143 -11.23 -10.62 1.31
N ARG A 144 -10.35 -10.84 2.30
CA ARG A 144 -10.45 -12.00 3.20
C ARG A 144 -11.67 -11.90 4.12
N ALA A 145 -11.94 -10.73 4.70
CA ALA A 145 -13.09 -10.53 5.59
C ALA A 145 -14.44 -10.78 4.90
N ILE A 146 -14.58 -10.39 3.64
CA ILE A 146 -15.79 -10.64 2.85
C ILE A 146 -15.83 -12.01 2.16
N GLY A 147 -14.82 -12.87 2.39
CA GLY A 147 -14.76 -14.21 1.80
C GLY A 147 -14.53 -14.24 0.29
N SER A 148 -13.96 -13.18 -0.30
CA SER A 148 -13.66 -13.11 -1.73
C SER A 148 -12.69 -14.23 -2.14
N LYS A 149 -12.96 -14.85 -3.29
CA LYS A 149 -12.11 -15.85 -3.94
C LYS A 149 -11.29 -15.29 -5.10
N ARG A 150 -11.33 -13.96 -5.30
CA ARG A 150 -10.51 -13.32 -6.32
C ARG A 150 -9.05 -13.63 -6.08
N ARG A 151 -8.35 -14.10 -7.12
CA ARG A 151 -6.92 -14.39 -7.03
C ARG A 151 -6.13 -13.10 -6.88
N ILE A 152 -5.18 -13.08 -5.93
CA ILE A 152 -4.34 -11.93 -5.62
C ILE A 152 -2.87 -12.31 -5.72
N ALA A 153 -2.06 -11.48 -6.38
CA ALA A 153 -0.61 -11.54 -6.31
C ALA A 153 -0.07 -10.22 -5.75
N LEU A 154 0.55 -10.27 -4.58
CA LEU A 154 1.17 -9.12 -3.94
C LEU A 154 2.69 -9.16 -4.16
N LEU A 155 3.20 -8.20 -4.94
CA LEU A 155 4.61 -7.94 -5.15
C LEU A 155 5.02 -6.83 -4.17
N HIS A 156 5.90 -7.16 -3.23
CA HIS A 156 6.27 -6.25 -2.14
C HIS A 156 7.78 -5.96 -2.18
N GLY A 157 8.15 -4.76 -2.57
CA GLY A 157 9.53 -4.27 -2.62
C GLY A 157 9.89 -3.41 -1.42
N ALA A 158 11.02 -3.73 -0.79
CA ALA A 158 11.63 -2.93 0.26
C ALA A 158 13.14 -2.72 0.00
N ARG A 159 13.79 -1.90 0.81
CA ARG A 159 15.24 -1.71 0.74
C ARG A 159 15.98 -2.90 1.35
N ASN A 160 15.59 -3.30 2.54
CA ASN A 160 16.13 -4.45 3.26
C ASN A 160 15.00 -5.30 3.89
N ALA A 161 15.34 -6.45 4.45
CA ALA A 161 14.35 -7.41 4.95
C ALA A 161 13.55 -6.89 6.16
N LYS A 162 14.15 -6.06 7.02
CA LYS A 162 13.45 -5.45 8.17
C LYS A 162 12.39 -4.43 7.75
N GLU A 163 12.53 -3.84 6.55
CA GLU A 163 11.55 -2.92 5.99
C GLU A 163 10.36 -3.61 5.31
N LEU A 164 10.31 -4.95 5.25
CA LEU A 164 9.17 -5.70 4.76
C LEU A 164 8.06 -5.77 5.82
N GLY A 165 7.37 -4.67 6.05
CA GLY A 165 6.25 -4.62 6.98
C GLY A 165 5.14 -5.63 6.62
N TYR A 166 4.45 -6.15 7.63
CA TYR A 166 3.39 -7.17 7.47
C TYR A 166 3.85 -8.48 6.80
N ARG A 167 5.18 -8.72 6.68
CA ARG A 167 5.72 -9.90 6.02
C ARG A 167 5.14 -11.19 6.59
N ASP A 168 5.16 -11.37 7.91
CA ASP A 168 4.67 -12.58 8.57
C ASP A 168 3.17 -12.82 8.32
N LEU A 169 2.38 -11.72 8.25
CA LEU A 169 0.96 -11.78 7.89
C LEU A 169 0.79 -12.34 6.47
N PHE A 170 1.52 -11.80 5.50
CA PHE A 170 1.37 -12.19 4.09
C PHE A 170 1.95 -13.59 3.81
N GLU A 171 3.05 -13.96 4.46
CA GLU A 171 3.59 -15.33 4.37
C GLU A 171 2.60 -16.37 4.93
N ARG A 172 1.95 -16.05 6.05
CA ARG A 172 0.89 -16.90 6.62
C ARG A 172 -0.30 -17.00 5.67
N LEU A 173 -0.81 -15.86 5.17
CA LEU A 173 -1.93 -15.86 4.23
C LEU A 173 -1.63 -16.65 2.97
N ALA A 174 -0.42 -16.56 2.41
CA ALA A 174 -0.01 -17.32 1.24
C ALA A 174 0.07 -18.85 1.50
N LYS A 175 0.39 -19.25 2.73
CA LYS A 175 0.38 -20.67 3.12
C LYS A 175 -1.06 -21.21 3.30
N GLU A 176 -1.96 -20.37 3.80
CA GLU A 176 -3.33 -20.76 4.13
C GLU A 176 -4.30 -20.67 2.95
N ASN A 177 -3.96 -19.87 1.91
CA ASN A 177 -4.86 -19.57 0.80
C ASN A 177 -4.15 -19.72 -0.55
N SER A 178 -4.54 -20.69 -1.33
CA SER A 178 -3.98 -20.96 -2.67
C SER A 178 -4.29 -19.88 -3.71
N ASP A 179 -5.25 -19.00 -3.44
CA ASP A 179 -5.62 -17.86 -4.25
C ASP A 179 -4.84 -16.57 -3.90
N PHE A 180 -3.93 -16.64 -2.90
CA PHE A 180 -3.07 -15.53 -2.51
C PHE A 180 -1.59 -15.88 -2.72
N ILE A 181 -0.93 -15.10 -3.56
CA ILE A 181 0.50 -15.20 -3.87
C ILE A 181 1.21 -14.00 -3.26
N TYR A 182 2.31 -14.25 -2.53
CA TYR A 182 3.15 -13.21 -1.95
C TYR A 182 4.58 -13.31 -2.47
N LEU A 183 5.06 -12.26 -3.13
CA LEU A 183 6.39 -12.16 -3.73
C LEU A 183 7.15 -10.96 -3.12
N PRO A 184 7.80 -11.15 -1.96
CA PRO A 184 8.67 -10.12 -1.40
C PRO A 184 10.02 -10.07 -2.09
N THR A 185 10.56 -8.84 -2.25
CA THR A 185 11.92 -8.62 -2.79
C THR A 185 12.60 -7.47 -2.06
N ILE A 186 13.92 -7.53 -1.93
CA ILE A 186 14.71 -6.46 -1.34
C ILE A 186 15.77 -5.95 -2.33
N SER A 187 15.95 -4.62 -2.38
CA SER A 187 16.87 -4.02 -3.34
C SER A 187 18.31 -3.93 -2.83
N ARG A 188 18.52 -4.12 -1.51
CA ARG A 188 19.85 -4.02 -0.87
C ARG A 188 20.13 -5.23 0.03
N PRO A 189 20.34 -6.42 -0.57
CA PRO A 189 20.49 -7.67 0.19
C PRO A 189 21.75 -7.74 1.06
N HIS A 190 22.72 -6.87 0.81
CA HIS A 190 24.00 -6.84 1.55
C HIS A 190 24.06 -5.75 2.62
N GLU A 191 23.03 -4.91 2.75
CA GLU A 191 22.95 -3.90 3.80
C GLU A 191 22.44 -4.49 5.13
N PRO A 192 22.79 -3.85 6.28
CA PRO A 192 22.24 -4.21 7.59
C PRO A 192 20.70 -4.28 7.56
N GLY A 193 20.15 -5.30 8.23
CA GLY A 193 18.71 -5.56 8.21
C GLY A 193 18.27 -6.55 7.15
N SER A 194 19.21 -7.12 6.39
CA SER A 194 18.96 -8.17 5.39
C SER A 194 19.58 -9.52 5.75
N GLU A 195 20.07 -9.67 6.97
CA GLU A 195 20.75 -10.89 7.44
C GLU A 195 19.83 -12.11 7.26
N GLY A 196 20.34 -13.17 6.65
CA GLY A 196 19.60 -14.41 6.42
C GLY A 196 18.52 -14.33 5.32
N TRP A 197 18.48 -13.26 4.53
CA TRP A 197 17.55 -13.15 3.42
C TRP A 197 17.87 -14.16 2.31
N THR A 198 16.88 -14.97 1.95
CA THR A 198 16.98 -16.00 0.88
C THR A 198 15.92 -15.82 -0.22
N GLY A 199 15.09 -14.77 -0.11
CA GLY A 199 14.06 -14.46 -1.10
C GLY A 199 14.59 -13.70 -2.32
N HIS A 200 13.68 -13.12 -3.10
CA HIS A 200 14.04 -12.37 -4.31
C HIS A 200 14.85 -11.13 -3.96
N THR A 201 15.75 -10.76 -4.88
CA THR A 201 16.58 -9.56 -4.78
C THR A 201 16.36 -8.65 -6.00
N GLY A 202 16.50 -7.35 -5.79
CA GLY A 202 16.23 -6.31 -6.77
C GLY A 202 15.03 -5.45 -6.38
N ARG A 203 14.74 -4.43 -7.19
CA ARG A 203 13.54 -3.60 -7.03
C ARG A 203 12.31 -4.41 -7.40
N VAL A 204 11.13 -3.98 -6.93
CA VAL A 204 9.88 -4.73 -7.11
C VAL A 204 9.55 -4.99 -8.58
N GLU A 205 9.85 -4.07 -9.48
CA GLU A 205 9.66 -4.23 -10.92
C GLU A 205 10.48 -5.38 -11.53
N SER A 206 11.58 -5.80 -10.88
CA SER A 206 12.38 -6.94 -11.35
C SER A 206 11.62 -8.27 -11.33
N LEU A 207 10.57 -8.36 -10.51
CA LEU A 207 9.69 -9.54 -10.46
C LEU A 207 8.80 -9.69 -11.71
N LEU A 208 8.68 -8.61 -12.51
CA LEU A 208 7.92 -8.56 -13.77
C LEU A 208 8.81 -8.79 -14.99
N VAL A 209 10.13 -8.68 -14.85
CA VAL A 209 11.07 -8.81 -15.95
C VAL A 209 11.31 -10.29 -16.25
N PRO A 210 11.12 -10.74 -17.53
CA PRO A 210 11.41 -12.10 -17.93
C PRO A 210 12.86 -12.49 -17.66
N LYS A 211 13.10 -13.70 -17.17
CA LYS A 211 14.43 -14.30 -17.00
C LYS A 211 14.93 -14.89 -18.33
N SER A 212 16.06 -15.59 -18.29
CA SER A 212 16.67 -16.24 -19.47
C SER A 212 15.76 -17.25 -20.17
N ASP A 213 14.81 -17.82 -19.45
CA ASP A 213 13.78 -18.74 -19.99
C ASP A 213 12.55 -18.00 -20.54
N GLY A 214 12.58 -16.66 -20.55
CA GLY A 214 11.51 -15.82 -21.05
C GLY A 214 10.29 -15.73 -20.10
N VAL A 215 10.40 -16.16 -18.82
CA VAL A 215 9.32 -16.15 -17.84
C VAL A 215 9.71 -15.24 -16.67
N SER A 216 8.83 -14.35 -16.24
CA SER A 216 9.03 -13.52 -15.05
C SER A 216 8.69 -14.29 -13.75
N GLU A 217 9.17 -13.80 -12.61
CA GLU A 217 8.84 -14.42 -11.32
C GLU A 217 7.34 -14.37 -11.02
N LEU A 218 6.67 -13.28 -11.41
CA LEU A 218 5.21 -13.21 -11.29
C LEU A 218 4.51 -14.28 -12.12
N GLU A 219 4.87 -14.42 -13.41
CA GLU A 219 4.26 -15.42 -14.30
C GLU A 219 4.52 -16.84 -13.83
N ARG A 220 5.72 -17.11 -13.30
CA ARG A 220 6.07 -18.40 -12.68
C ARG A 220 5.16 -18.72 -11.50
N ALA A 221 4.94 -17.75 -10.61
CA ALA A 221 4.08 -17.89 -9.45
C ALA A 221 2.59 -18.01 -9.83
N LEU A 222 2.17 -17.32 -10.89
CA LEU A 222 0.81 -17.43 -11.41
C LEU A 222 0.55 -18.72 -12.19
N GLY A 223 1.59 -19.32 -12.78
CA GLY A 223 1.46 -20.48 -13.69
C GLY A 223 0.93 -20.13 -15.08
N ASN A 224 0.85 -18.83 -15.41
CA ASN A 224 0.39 -18.34 -16.72
C ASN A 224 1.04 -17.01 -17.07
N ARG A 225 1.01 -16.66 -18.37
CA ARG A 225 1.45 -15.34 -18.85
C ARG A 225 0.49 -14.26 -18.37
N VAL A 226 1.03 -13.08 -18.02
CA VAL A 226 0.22 -11.90 -17.70
C VAL A 226 -0.22 -11.21 -18.98
N ALA A 227 -1.53 -10.88 -19.03
CA ALA A 227 -2.15 -10.18 -20.15
C ALA A 227 -3.33 -9.32 -19.63
N PRO A 228 -3.76 -8.27 -20.35
CA PRO A 228 -4.89 -7.42 -19.94
C PRO A 228 -6.20 -8.19 -19.70
N GLU A 229 -6.36 -9.34 -20.35
CA GLU A 229 -7.55 -10.19 -20.24
C GLU A 229 -7.62 -10.95 -18.92
N ASN A 230 -6.46 -11.24 -18.27
CA ASN A 230 -6.39 -12.10 -17.09
C ASN A 230 -5.79 -11.42 -15.84
N SER A 231 -5.25 -10.20 -15.98
CA SER A 231 -4.57 -9.51 -14.89
C SER A 231 -4.97 -8.04 -14.84
N PHE A 232 -5.15 -7.51 -13.61
CA PHE A 232 -5.39 -6.11 -13.34
C PHE A 232 -4.39 -5.61 -12.28
N PHE A 233 -3.69 -4.53 -12.57
CA PHE A 233 -2.61 -4.03 -11.72
C PHE A 233 -3.04 -2.83 -10.89
N HIS A 234 -2.77 -2.87 -9.59
CA HIS A 234 -2.70 -1.70 -8.74
C HIS A 234 -1.25 -1.47 -8.32
N ILE A 235 -0.74 -0.27 -8.53
CA ILE A 235 0.66 0.08 -8.25
C ILE A 235 0.67 1.26 -7.30
N CYS A 236 1.38 1.13 -6.18
CA CYS A 236 1.52 2.21 -5.20
C CYS A 236 2.97 2.30 -4.70
N GLY A 237 3.51 3.51 -4.69
CA GLY A 237 4.88 3.79 -4.27
C GLY A 237 5.47 5.02 -4.93
N TYR A 238 6.80 5.03 -5.06
CA TYR A 238 7.54 6.12 -5.69
C TYR A 238 7.28 6.21 -7.19
N SER A 239 7.31 7.42 -7.75
CA SER A 239 7.07 7.69 -9.18
C SER A 239 7.93 6.81 -10.09
N GLY A 240 9.23 6.69 -9.79
CA GLY A 240 10.14 5.85 -10.58
C GLY A 240 9.76 4.37 -10.61
N THR A 241 9.25 3.82 -9.51
CA THR A 241 8.74 2.44 -9.49
C THR A 241 7.51 2.30 -10.39
N ILE A 242 6.57 3.25 -10.28
CA ILE A 242 5.33 3.25 -11.07
C ILE A 242 5.66 3.32 -12.57
N ASP A 243 6.53 4.25 -12.96
CA ASP A 243 6.90 4.47 -14.36
C ASP A 243 7.64 3.26 -14.94
N ASN A 244 8.53 2.62 -14.16
CA ASN A 244 9.22 1.39 -14.57
C ASN A 244 8.24 0.23 -14.76
N VAL A 245 7.30 0.02 -13.84
CA VAL A 245 6.27 -1.02 -13.96
C VAL A 245 5.38 -0.78 -15.18
N ILE A 246 4.93 0.46 -15.40
CA ILE A 246 4.14 0.81 -16.59
C ILE A 246 4.94 0.52 -17.88
N SER A 247 6.23 0.89 -17.92
CA SER A 247 7.10 0.66 -19.09
C SER A 247 7.29 -0.81 -19.42
N ILE A 248 7.26 -1.71 -18.40
CA ILE A 248 7.33 -3.16 -18.62
C ILE A 248 5.98 -3.70 -19.13
N LEU A 249 4.85 -3.20 -18.60
CA LEU A 249 3.53 -3.71 -18.92
C LEU A 249 2.95 -3.15 -20.24
N GLN A 250 3.30 -1.93 -20.61
CA GLN A 250 2.78 -1.28 -21.82
C GLN A 250 3.01 -2.07 -23.11
N PRO A 251 4.21 -2.65 -23.39
CA PRO A 251 4.44 -3.50 -24.57
C PRO A 251 3.58 -4.77 -24.59
N LEU A 252 3.05 -5.19 -23.43
CA LEU A 252 2.14 -6.34 -23.30
C LEU A 252 0.65 -5.94 -23.52
N GLY A 253 0.37 -4.68 -23.89
CA GLY A 253 -0.97 -4.18 -24.18
C GLY A 253 -1.72 -3.61 -23.00
N PHE A 254 -1.11 -3.53 -21.81
CA PHE A 254 -1.75 -2.92 -20.63
C PHE A 254 -1.87 -1.40 -20.77
N VAL A 255 -3.00 -0.85 -20.34
CA VAL A 255 -3.31 0.58 -20.37
C VAL A 255 -3.48 1.12 -18.95
N SER A 256 -2.78 2.21 -18.65
CA SER A 256 -2.85 2.87 -17.34
C SER A 256 -4.08 3.78 -17.23
N ASN A 257 -4.60 3.95 -16.00
CA ASN A 257 -5.66 4.92 -15.71
C ASN A 257 -5.26 6.39 -15.97
N ARG A 258 -3.96 6.66 -16.22
CA ARG A 258 -3.48 7.96 -16.68
C ARG A 258 -3.77 8.20 -18.17
N ASN A 259 -3.89 7.12 -18.96
CA ASN A 259 -4.09 7.16 -20.43
C ASN A 259 -5.19 6.17 -20.83
N LYS A 260 -6.40 6.32 -20.28
CA LYS A 260 -7.52 5.42 -20.50
C LYS A 260 -7.86 5.21 -21.96
N ARG A 261 -8.40 4.04 -22.30
CA ARG A 261 -9.00 3.78 -23.62
C ARG A 261 -10.20 4.69 -23.87
N LYS A 262 -10.66 4.76 -25.12
CA LYS A 262 -11.80 5.61 -25.53
C LYS A 262 -13.10 5.29 -24.79
N ASP A 263 -13.28 4.04 -24.38
CA ASP A 263 -14.42 3.57 -23.58
C ASP A 263 -14.25 3.80 -22.06
N GLY A 264 -13.15 4.44 -21.65
CA GLY A 264 -12.84 4.71 -20.24
C GLY A 264 -12.14 3.56 -19.51
N SER A 265 -11.97 2.39 -20.17
CA SER A 265 -11.32 1.23 -19.55
C SER A 265 -9.82 1.40 -19.40
N PHE A 266 -9.27 0.66 -18.44
CA PHE A 266 -7.83 0.59 -18.14
C PHE A 266 -7.52 -0.72 -17.41
N ASP A 267 -6.25 -1.07 -17.31
CA ASP A 267 -5.76 -2.32 -16.69
C ASP A 267 -4.78 -2.06 -15.56
N ILE A 268 -4.31 -0.81 -15.44
CA ILE A 268 -3.36 -0.39 -14.42
C ILE A 268 -3.91 0.82 -13.70
N LYS A 269 -4.05 0.75 -12.39
CA LYS A 269 -4.40 1.87 -11.50
C LYS A 269 -3.20 2.24 -10.64
N VAL A 270 -2.89 3.53 -10.54
CA VAL A 270 -1.68 3.99 -9.84
C VAL A 270 -1.98 5.04 -8.79
N GLU A 271 -1.21 5.02 -7.71
CA GLU A 271 -1.11 6.09 -6.72
C GLU A 271 0.36 6.36 -6.40
N THR A 272 0.75 7.63 -6.42
CA THR A 272 2.14 8.05 -6.19
C THR A 272 2.26 8.66 -4.79
N TYR A 273 3.31 8.27 -4.06
CA TYR A 273 3.77 8.92 -2.84
C TYR A 273 5.03 9.76 -3.11
N GLY A 274 5.08 10.95 -2.50
CA GLY A 274 6.20 11.89 -2.59
C GLY A 274 5.87 13.13 -3.35
#